data_4e10f3ac4262f46dd6b5272f58d5f38d
#
_entry.id   4e10f3ac4262f46dd6b5272f58d5f38d
#
_cell.length_a   1.000
_cell.length_b   1.000
_cell.length_c   1.000
_cell.angle_alpha   90.00
_cell.angle_beta   90.00
_cell.angle_gamma   90.00
#
_symmetry.space_group_name_H-M   'P 1'
#
loop_
_entity.id
_entity.type
_entity.pdbx_description
1 polymer ?
#
loop_
_entity_poly.entity_id
_entity_poly.type
_entity_poly.pdbx_seq_one_letter_code
_entity_poly.pdbx_strand_id
1 'polypeptide(L)'
;YGEARTAQDSVMLEKTFEEGMQVFPDSAFFLNNLINTYIYSNRNEKALEMLNVAIQKNPNDANLYNVMGRVYETGLKDYANAEKNFQIALEKDPNLTDALSNIGRIYYNQGVNKLSEANMINDSKKYQEELSMAKDLFKKALPYYKKAHEAEPEKMDNMIALRGIYYNLNMGPELEAIEAEMNK
;
A
#
# COMPACT_ATOMS: atom_id res chain seq x y z
N TYR A 1 -10.14 4.01 -17.27
CA TYR A 1 -11.12 3.10 -17.88
C TYR A 1 -11.90 2.45 -16.75
N GLY A 2 -12.95 3.12 -16.24
CA GLY A 2 -13.85 2.62 -15.23
C GLY A 2 -15.23 2.50 -15.85
N GLU A 3 -15.50 1.41 -16.56
CA GLU A 3 -16.88 1.00 -16.73
C GLU A 3 -17.38 0.60 -15.35
N ALA A 4 -18.47 1.22 -14.90
CA ALA A 4 -19.15 0.83 -13.67
C ALA A 4 -19.57 -0.63 -13.84
N ARG A 5 -18.85 -1.55 -13.19
CA ARG A 5 -19.25 -2.95 -13.11
C ARG A 5 -20.64 -2.98 -12.51
N THR A 6 -21.59 -3.54 -13.22
CA THR A 6 -22.94 -3.71 -12.71
C THR A 6 -22.91 -4.66 -11.51
N ALA A 7 -23.86 -4.54 -10.59
CA ALA A 7 -23.96 -5.47 -9.45
C ALA A 7 -24.04 -6.94 -9.91
N GLN A 8 -24.62 -7.17 -11.08
CA GLN A 8 -24.76 -8.49 -11.68
C GLN A 8 -23.42 -9.05 -12.18
N ASP A 9 -22.54 -8.20 -12.72
CA ASP A 9 -21.19 -8.60 -13.13
C ASP A 9 -20.33 -8.99 -11.92
N SER A 10 -20.49 -8.28 -10.80
CA SER A 10 -19.80 -8.59 -9.56
C SER A 10 -20.17 -9.94 -8.98
N VAL A 11 -21.46 -10.31 -9.02
CA VAL A 11 -21.96 -11.62 -8.55
C VAL A 11 -21.46 -12.75 -9.44
N MET A 12 -21.44 -12.54 -10.77
CA MET A 12 -20.94 -13.54 -11.71
C MET A 12 -19.43 -13.77 -11.56
N LEU A 13 -18.65 -12.69 -11.35
CA LEU A 13 -17.21 -12.78 -11.10
C LEU A 13 -16.91 -13.51 -9.78
N GLU A 14 -17.63 -13.19 -8.71
CA GLU A 14 -17.50 -13.89 -7.43
C GLU A 14 -17.70 -15.39 -7.60
N LYS A 15 -18.81 -15.79 -8.22
CA LYS A 15 -19.11 -17.21 -8.48
C LYS A 15 -18.00 -17.88 -9.30
N THR A 16 -17.52 -17.20 -10.34
CA THR A 16 -16.43 -17.73 -11.19
C THR A 16 -15.15 -17.94 -10.38
N PHE A 17 -14.80 -17.00 -9.51
CA PHE A 17 -13.61 -17.14 -8.67
C PHE A 17 -13.78 -18.15 -7.55
N GLU A 18 -14.97 -18.27 -6.96
CA GLU A 18 -15.30 -19.32 -5.98
C GLU A 18 -15.19 -20.72 -6.61
N GLU A 19 -15.77 -20.93 -7.80
CA GLU A 19 -15.63 -22.16 -8.57
C GLU A 19 -14.17 -22.45 -8.92
N GLY A 20 -13.41 -21.41 -9.32
CA GLY A 20 -11.98 -21.52 -9.57
C GLY A 20 -11.19 -21.97 -8.35
N MET A 21 -11.51 -21.43 -7.16
CA MET A 21 -10.90 -21.86 -5.88
C MET A 21 -11.25 -23.29 -5.50
N GLN A 22 -12.45 -23.80 -5.87
CA GLN A 22 -12.79 -25.21 -5.64
C GLN A 22 -11.92 -26.15 -6.47
N VAL A 23 -11.62 -25.77 -7.72
CA VAL A 23 -10.82 -26.59 -8.64
C VAL A 23 -9.31 -26.42 -8.38
N PHE A 24 -8.89 -25.21 -8.04
CA PHE A 24 -7.50 -24.80 -7.81
C PHE A 24 -7.34 -24.08 -6.47
N PRO A 25 -7.42 -24.79 -5.34
CA PRO A 25 -7.49 -24.20 -4.00
C PRO A 25 -6.24 -23.42 -3.58
N ASP A 26 -5.11 -23.70 -4.21
CA ASP A 26 -3.83 -23.05 -3.91
C ASP A 26 -3.46 -21.96 -4.96
N SER A 27 -4.38 -21.63 -5.87
CA SER A 27 -4.13 -20.61 -6.90
C SER A 27 -4.20 -19.20 -6.34
N ALA A 28 -3.05 -18.53 -6.30
CA ALA A 28 -2.96 -17.11 -5.93
C ALA A 28 -3.81 -16.21 -6.85
N PHE A 29 -3.98 -16.58 -8.12
CA PHE A 29 -4.82 -15.84 -9.06
C PHE A 29 -6.27 -15.79 -8.61
N PHE A 30 -6.89 -16.94 -8.34
CA PHE A 30 -8.29 -16.97 -7.91
C PHE A 30 -8.47 -16.35 -6.53
N LEU A 31 -7.59 -16.63 -5.59
CA LEU A 31 -7.60 -16.05 -4.25
C LEU A 31 -7.57 -14.51 -4.30
N ASN A 32 -6.60 -13.94 -5.00
CA ASN A 32 -6.44 -12.48 -5.08
C ASN A 32 -7.64 -11.79 -5.76
N ASN A 33 -8.17 -12.39 -6.84
CA ASN A 33 -9.33 -11.83 -7.52
C ASN A 33 -10.60 -11.92 -6.67
N LEU A 34 -10.80 -13.00 -5.93
CA LEU A 34 -11.95 -13.14 -5.02
C LEU A 34 -11.84 -12.14 -3.86
N ILE A 35 -10.67 -11.99 -3.26
CA ILE A 35 -10.41 -10.99 -2.22
C ILE A 35 -10.70 -9.58 -2.74
N ASN A 36 -10.20 -9.23 -3.94
CA ASN A 36 -10.49 -7.94 -4.55
C ASN A 36 -12.00 -7.74 -4.77
N THR A 37 -12.71 -8.79 -5.20
CA THR A 37 -14.17 -8.74 -5.38
C THR A 37 -14.87 -8.47 -4.05
N TYR A 38 -14.42 -9.06 -2.94
CA TYR A 38 -14.94 -8.78 -1.61
C TYR A 38 -14.65 -7.36 -1.13
N ILE A 39 -13.45 -6.84 -1.35
CA ILE A 39 -13.11 -5.45 -1.03
C ILE A 39 -14.03 -4.48 -1.78
N TYR A 40 -14.17 -4.65 -3.11
CA TYR A 40 -15.02 -3.78 -3.93
C TYR A 40 -16.51 -3.87 -3.59
N SER A 41 -16.97 -5.01 -3.08
CA SER A 41 -18.35 -5.19 -2.60
C SER A 41 -18.52 -4.90 -1.11
N ASN A 42 -17.51 -4.31 -0.46
CA ASN A 42 -17.51 -3.96 0.97
C ASN A 42 -17.74 -5.16 1.91
N ARG A 43 -17.31 -6.36 1.49
CA ARG A 43 -17.39 -7.60 2.28
C ARG A 43 -16.02 -7.98 2.84
N ASN A 44 -15.41 -7.03 3.54
CA ASN A 44 -14.02 -7.11 4.00
C ASN A 44 -13.80 -8.26 5.00
N GLU A 45 -14.81 -8.60 5.82
CA GLU A 45 -14.74 -9.72 6.77
C GLU A 45 -14.55 -11.05 6.04
N LYS A 46 -15.27 -11.28 4.93
CA LYS A 46 -15.07 -12.48 4.11
C LYS A 46 -13.66 -12.57 3.51
N ALA A 47 -13.13 -11.43 3.05
CA ALA A 47 -11.76 -11.37 2.57
C ALA A 47 -10.76 -11.77 3.67
N LEU A 48 -10.94 -11.26 4.90
CA LEU A 48 -10.08 -11.60 6.04
C LEU A 48 -10.22 -13.07 6.46
N GLU A 49 -11.43 -13.65 6.47
CA GLU A 49 -11.64 -15.06 6.75
C GLU A 49 -10.88 -15.95 5.76
N MET A 50 -10.98 -15.66 4.46
CA MET A 50 -10.25 -16.41 3.44
C MET A 50 -8.74 -16.29 3.59
N LEU A 51 -8.24 -15.08 3.85
CA LEU A 51 -6.81 -14.84 4.08
C LEU A 51 -6.30 -15.58 5.32
N ASN A 52 -7.07 -15.60 6.39
CA ASN A 52 -6.72 -16.36 7.59
C ASN A 52 -6.58 -17.86 7.29
N VAL A 53 -7.50 -18.43 6.51
CA VAL A 53 -7.41 -19.85 6.09
C VAL A 53 -6.17 -20.07 5.21
N ALA A 54 -5.89 -19.17 4.27
CA ALA A 54 -4.71 -19.27 3.41
C ALA A 54 -3.40 -19.15 4.21
N ILE A 55 -3.32 -18.24 5.17
CA ILE A 55 -2.16 -18.04 6.06
C ILE A 55 -1.95 -19.27 6.96
N GLN A 56 -3.01 -19.91 7.47
CA GLN A 56 -2.87 -21.15 8.25
C GLN A 56 -2.23 -22.27 7.43
N LYS A 57 -2.53 -22.35 6.13
CA LYS A 57 -1.92 -23.33 5.22
C LYS A 57 -0.48 -22.96 4.85
N ASN A 58 -0.22 -21.68 4.62
CA ASN A 58 1.06 -21.15 4.14
C ASN A 58 1.53 -19.97 5.00
N PRO A 59 1.98 -20.19 6.26
CA PRO A 59 2.29 -19.13 7.20
C PRO A 59 3.56 -18.32 6.86
N ASN A 60 4.32 -18.76 5.88
CA ASN A 60 5.52 -18.06 5.42
C ASN A 60 5.33 -17.34 4.06
N ASP A 61 4.14 -17.37 3.49
CA ASP A 61 3.86 -16.64 2.26
C ASP A 61 3.67 -15.14 2.55
N ALA A 62 4.69 -14.34 2.22
CA ALA A 62 4.71 -12.90 2.42
C ALA A 62 3.54 -12.19 1.69
N ASN A 63 3.15 -12.71 0.52
CA ASN A 63 2.08 -12.10 -0.27
C ASN A 63 0.72 -12.13 0.45
N LEU A 64 0.43 -13.19 1.20
CA LEU A 64 -0.83 -13.30 1.96
C LEU A 64 -0.95 -12.19 3.01
N TYR A 65 0.14 -11.90 3.72
CA TYR A 65 0.18 -10.79 4.68
C TYR A 65 0.11 -9.42 3.99
N ASN A 66 0.77 -9.27 2.84
CA ASN A 66 0.66 -8.05 2.05
C ASN A 66 -0.79 -7.82 1.58
N VAL A 67 -1.48 -8.85 1.10
CA VAL A 67 -2.89 -8.75 0.72
C VAL A 67 -3.78 -8.45 1.92
N MET A 68 -3.53 -9.07 3.09
CA MET A 68 -4.24 -8.78 4.34
C MET A 68 -4.06 -7.31 4.77
N GLY A 69 -2.85 -6.78 4.67
CA GLY A 69 -2.58 -5.36 4.91
C GLY A 69 -3.41 -4.46 3.99
N ARG A 70 -3.52 -4.80 2.70
CA ARG A 70 -4.37 -4.06 1.74
C ARG A 70 -5.86 -4.11 2.10
N VAL A 71 -6.39 -5.24 2.59
CA VAL A 71 -7.78 -5.33 3.07
C VAL A 71 -8.02 -4.36 4.22
N TYR A 72 -7.11 -4.34 5.20
CA TYR A 72 -7.18 -3.40 6.32
C TYR A 72 -7.10 -1.95 5.86
N GLU A 73 -6.19 -1.62 4.95
CA GLU A 73 -5.98 -0.25 4.47
C GLU A 73 -7.15 0.25 3.62
N THR A 74 -7.50 -0.48 2.56
CA THR A 74 -8.45 0.00 1.55
C THR A 74 -9.90 -0.32 1.91
N GLY A 75 -10.14 -1.49 2.49
CA GLY A 75 -11.47 -1.95 2.87
C GLY A 75 -11.94 -1.38 4.20
N LEU A 76 -11.13 -1.49 5.24
CA LEU A 76 -11.51 -1.15 6.60
C LEU A 76 -10.99 0.22 7.07
N LYS A 77 -10.07 0.85 6.33
CA LYS A 77 -9.37 2.08 6.71
C LYS A 77 -8.62 1.97 8.05
N ASP A 78 -8.24 0.73 8.41
CA ASP A 78 -7.48 0.42 9.61
C ASP A 78 -5.98 0.41 9.27
N TYR A 79 -5.39 1.60 9.29
CA TYR A 79 -3.99 1.79 8.91
C TYR A 79 -3.01 1.13 9.89
N ALA A 80 -3.39 0.95 11.16
CA ALA A 80 -2.54 0.30 12.15
C ALA A 80 -2.39 -1.20 11.87
N ASN A 81 -3.49 -1.89 11.61
CA ASN A 81 -3.46 -3.30 11.20
C ASN A 81 -2.90 -3.49 9.80
N ALA A 82 -3.10 -2.53 8.89
CA ALA A 82 -2.46 -2.55 7.58
C ALA A 82 -0.93 -2.51 7.69
N GLU A 83 -0.38 -1.55 8.42
CA GLU A 83 1.07 -1.41 8.66
C GLU A 83 1.66 -2.68 9.28
N LYS A 84 1.01 -3.20 10.33
CA LYS A 84 1.43 -4.45 10.99
C LYS A 84 1.54 -5.62 10.00
N ASN A 85 0.55 -5.80 9.15
CA ASN A 85 0.55 -6.91 8.19
C ASN A 85 1.58 -6.71 7.08
N PHE A 86 1.80 -5.49 6.60
CA PHE A 86 2.89 -5.20 5.66
C PHE A 86 4.27 -5.44 6.29
N GLN A 87 4.45 -5.11 7.59
CA GLN A 87 5.69 -5.43 8.33
C GLN A 87 5.92 -6.93 8.42
N ILE A 88 4.88 -7.72 8.75
CA ILE A 88 4.98 -9.19 8.75
C ILE A 88 5.35 -9.70 7.35
N ALA A 89 4.77 -9.15 6.29
CA ALA A 89 5.14 -9.49 4.93
C ALA A 89 6.64 -9.27 4.67
N LEU A 90 7.20 -8.12 5.10
CA LEU A 90 8.63 -7.82 4.98
C LEU A 90 9.53 -8.63 5.90
N GLU A 91 9.04 -9.14 7.03
CA GLU A 91 9.76 -10.13 7.85
C GLU A 91 9.89 -11.48 7.12
N LYS A 92 8.88 -11.86 6.31
CA LYS A 92 8.89 -13.08 5.51
C LYS A 92 9.69 -12.92 4.22
N ASP A 93 9.51 -11.80 3.52
CA ASP A 93 10.27 -11.42 2.33
C ASP A 93 10.68 -9.94 2.41
N PRO A 94 11.93 -9.65 2.85
CA PRO A 94 12.43 -8.29 2.97
C PRO A 94 12.52 -7.52 1.64
N ASN A 95 12.36 -8.20 0.50
CA ASN A 95 12.45 -7.61 -0.83
C ASN A 95 11.08 -7.55 -1.55
N LEU A 96 9.98 -7.88 -0.86
CA LEU A 96 8.64 -7.78 -1.43
C LEU A 96 8.30 -6.31 -1.72
N THR A 97 8.50 -5.90 -2.97
CA THR A 97 8.37 -4.52 -3.45
C THR A 97 7.00 -3.92 -3.17
N ASP A 98 5.95 -4.70 -3.32
CA ASP A 98 4.59 -4.23 -3.03
C ASP A 98 4.41 -3.89 -1.55
N ALA A 99 4.95 -4.69 -0.63
CA ALA A 99 4.87 -4.40 0.80
C ALA A 99 5.71 -3.17 1.18
N LEU A 100 6.90 -3.02 0.57
CA LEU A 100 7.73 -1.82 0.73
C LEU A 100 6.97 -0.56 0.29
N SER A 101 6.41 -0.57 -0.93
CA SER A 101 5.64 0.56 -1.47
C SER A 101 4.40 0.87 -0.63
N ASN A 102 3.72 -0.15 -0.10
CA ASN A 102 2.52 0.01 0.73
C ASN A 102 2.84 0.67 2.08
N ILE A 103 3.91 0.24 2.79
CA ILE A 103 4.34 0.91 4.04
C ILE A 103 4.81 2.33 3.73
N GLY A 104 5.62 2.50 2.70
CA GLY A 104 6.07 3.82 2.26
C GLY A 104 4.89 4.76 2.03
N ARG A 105 3.84 4.28 1.38
CA ARG A 105 2.61 5.04 1.09
C ARG A 105 1.84 5.41 2.36
N ILE A 106 1.76 4.54 3.34
CA ILE A 106 1.12 4.87 4.63
C ILE A 106 1.82 6.08 5.27
N TYR A 107 3.14 6.01 5.43
CA TYR A 107 3.90 7.11 6.04
C TYR A 107 3.90 8.38 5.18
N TYR A 108 4.00 8.23 3.85
CA TYR A 108 3.94 9.36 2.93
C TYR A 108 2.60 10.11 3.04
N ASN A 109 1.48 9.39 3.01
CA ASN A 109 0.15 9.96 3.10
C ASN A 109 -0.10 10.61 4.48
N GLN A 110 0.38 10.00 5.55
CA GLN A 110 0.35 10.62 6.89
C GLN A 110 1.16 11.92 6.92
N GLY A 111 2.33 11.94 6.27
CA GLY A 111 3.15 13.15 6.13
C GLY A 111 2.45 14.26 5.36
N VAL A 112 1.81 13.93 4.23
CA VAL A 112 1.01 14.88 3.44
C VAL A 112 -0.16 15.43 4.24
N ASN A 113 -0.87 14.59 4.99
CA ASN A 113 -1.98 15.03 5.84
C ASN A 113 -1.48 15.98 6.94
N LYS A 114 -0.38 15.65 7.61
CA LYS A 114 0.23 16.52 8.64
C LYS A 114 0.71 17.85 8.05
N LEU A 115 1.27 17.85 6.86
CA LEU A 115 1.66 19.09 6.17
C LEU A 115 0.42 19.95 5.83
N SER A 116 -0.67 19.32 5.40
CA SER A 116 -1.93 20.01 5.13
C SER A 116 -2.53 20.61 6.42
N GLU A 117 -2.51 19.87 7.53
CA GLU A 117 -2.95 20.37 8.84
C GLU A 117 -2.07 21.55 9.30
N ALA A 118 -0.75 21.45 9.16
CA ALA A 118 0.18 22.53 9.50
C ALA A 118 -0.19 23.83 8.76
N ASN A 119 -0.45 23.74 7.46
CA ASN A 119 -0.77 24.93 6.63
C ASN A 119 -2.05 25.68 7.05
N MET A 120 -2.88 25.10 7.91
CA MET A 120 -4.09 25.73 8.48
C MET A 120 -3.82 26.42 9.82
N ILE A 121 -2.60 26.32 10.36
CA ILE A 121 -2.22 26.83 11.68
C ILE A 121 -1.63 28.24 11.56
N ASN A 122 -2.25 29.22 12.26
CA ASN A 122 -1.72 30.59 12.31
C ASN A 122 -0.63 30.80 13.37
N ASP A 123 -0.56 29.94 14.38
CA ASP A 123 0.46 29.99 15.43
C ASP A 123 1.79 29.46 14.91
N SER A 124 2.81 30.30 14.88
CA SER A 124 4.11 29.97 14.29
C SER A 124 4.81 28.78 14.98
N LYS A 125 4.67 28.64 16.30
CA LYS A 125 5.29 27.56 17.04
C LYS A 125 4.61 26.23 16.73
N LYS A 126 3.30 26.20 16.78
CA LYS A 126 2.51 25.00 16.44
C LYS A 126 2.71 24.60 14.97
N TYR A 127 2.76 25.57 14.05
CA TYR A 127 3.09 25.32 12.66
C TYR A 127 4.43 24.57 12.52
N GLN A 128 5.49 25.03 13.20
CA GLN A 128 6.80 24.37 13.14
C GLN A 128 6.79 22.98 13.76
N GLU A 129 6.03 22.76 14.82
CA GLU A 129 5.86 21.44 15.45
C GLU A 129 5.21 20.45 14.47
N GLU A 130 4.08 20.83 13.84
CA GLU A 130 3.39 19.97 12.86
C GLU A 130 4.22 19.74 11.58
N LEU A 131 4.92 20.77 11.11
CA LEU A 131 5.84 20.64 9.98
C LEU A 131 6.99 19.67 10.29
N SER A 132 7.51 19.68 11.51
CA SER A 132 8.53 18.72 11.95
C SER A 132 7.97 17.29 11.95
N MET A 133 6.75 17.09 12.46
CA MET A 133 6.08 15.77 12.44
C MET A 133 5.87 15.27 11.01
N ALA A 134 5.45 16.15 10.09
CA ALA A 134 5.31 15.79 8.68
C ALA A 134 6.64 15.33 8.08
N LYS A 135 7.74 16.09 8.34
CA LYS A 135 9.08 15.71 7.86
C LYS A 135 9.55 14.38 8.42
N ASP A 136 9.27 14.08 9.68
CA ASP A 136 9.65 12.79 10.27
C ASP A 136 8.88 11.62 9.65
N LEU A 137 7.64 11.82 9.24
CA LEU A 137 6.87 10.84 8.47
C LEU A 137 7.45 10.61 7.07
N PHE A 138 7.86 11.67 6.36
CA PHE A 138 8.56 11.54 5.08
C PHE A 138 9.92 10.82 5.24
N LYS A 139 10.67 11.09 6.31
CA LYS A 139 11.90 10.34 6.62
C LYS A 139 11.64 8.86 6.88
N LYS A 140 10.51 8.50 7.49
CA LYS A 140 10.08 7.10 7.67
C LYS A 140 9.71 6.44 6.33
N ALA A 141 9.04 7.16 5.43
CA ALA A 141 8.67 6.65 4.11
C ALA A 141 9.89 6.40 3.20
N LEU A 142 10.91 7.24 3.31
CA LEU A 142 12.06 7.28 2.40
C LEU A 142 12.77 5.93 2.21
N PRO A 143 13.19 5.19 3.25
CA PRO A 143 13.93 3.95 3.09
C PRO A 143 13.11 2.86 2.38
N TYR A 144 11.81 2.83 2.58
CA TYR A 144 10.92 1.88 1.91
C TYR A 144 10.82 2.14 0.41
N TYR A 145 10.59 3.40 0.03
CA TYR A 145 10.51 3.75 -1.38
C TYR A 145 11.86 3.68 -2.10
N LYS A 146 12.97 3.99 -1.43
CA LYS A 146 14.31 3.77 -2.01
C LYS A 146 14.53 2.31 -2.34
N LYS A 147 14.25 1.41 -1.39
CA LYS A 147 14.41 -0.02 -1.59
C LYS A 147 13.45 -0.57 -2.66
N ALA A 148 12.21 -0.09 -2.69
CA ALA A 148 11.25 -0.46 -3.72
C ALA A 148 11.68 0.00 -5.11
N HIS A 149 12.24 1.21 -5.22
CA HIS A 149 12.77 1.75 -6.48
C HIS A 149 14.05 1.03 -6.94
N GLU A 150 14.95 0.69 -6.03
CA GLU A 150 16.14 -0.12 -6.34
C GLU A 150 15.77 -1.48 -6.95
N ALA A 151 14.68 -2.10 -6.47
CA ALA A 151 14.20 -3.39 -6.97
C ALA A 151 13.39 -3.27 -8.27
N GLU A 152 12.63 -2.19 -8.43
CA GLU A 152 11.79 -1.90 -9.61
C GLU A 152 12.02 -0.47 -10.10
N PRO A 153 13.16 -0.18 -10.78
CA PRO A 153 13.52 1.18 -11.19
C PRO A 153 12.51 1.82 -12.15
N GLU A 154 11.88 1.01 -13.00
CA GLU A 154 10.91 1.49 -14.00
C GLU A 154 9.52 1.80 -13.41
N LYS A 155 9.30 1.52 -12.11
CA LYS A 155 7.99 1.72 -11.50
C LYS A 155 7.75 3.19 -11.18
N MET A 156 7.02 3.87 -12.07
CA MET A 156 6.74 5.31 -12.01
C MET A 156 6.15 5.75 -10.65
N ASP A 157 5.29 4.93 -10.03
CA ASP A 157 4.69 5.26 -8.74
C ASP A 157 5.73 5.44 -7.63
N ASN A 158 6.80 4.63 -7.63
CA ASN A 158 7.89 4.75 -6.66
C ASN A 158 8.70 6.03 -6.91
N MET A 159 8.97 6.36 -8.17
CA MET A 159 9.67 7.60 -8.53
C MET A 159 8.86 8.85 -8.16
N ILE A 160 7.56 8.85 -8.41
CA ILE A 160 6.64 9.95 -8.02
C ILE A 160 6.68 10.15 -6.50
N ALA A 161 6.62 9.07 -5.74
CA ALA A 161 6.67 9.14 -4.28
C ALA A 161 8.03 9.66 -3.79
N LEU A 162 9.15 9.15 -4.33
CA LEU A 162 10.49 9.63 -4.00
C LEU A 162 10.67 11.11 -4.33
N ARG A 163 10.21 11.56 -5.48
CA ARG A 163 10.22 12.98 -5.86
C ARG A 163 9.50 13.83 -4.81
N GLY A 164 8.30 13.41 -4.40
CA GLY A 164 7.53 14.10 -3.36
C GLY A 164 8.25 14.12 -2.01
N ILE A 165 8.88 13.02 -1.60
CA ILE A 165 9.65 12.92 -0.36
C ILE A 165 10.87 13.82 -0.41
N TYR A 166 11.67 13.78 -1.48
CA TYR A 166 12.85 14.60 -1.65
C TYR A 166 12.54 16.09 -1.63
N TYR A 167 11.44 16.49 -2.30
CA TYR A 167 10.96 17.87 -2.26
C TYR A 167 10.63 18.31 -0.82
N ASN A 168 9.86 17.53 -0.08
CA ASN A 168 9.42 17.88 1.28
C ASN A 168 10.55 17.85 2.32
N LEU A 169 11.60 17.05 2.07
CA LEU A 169 12.79 16.99 2.91
C LEU A 169 13.90 17.97 2.50
N ASN A 170 13.70 18.77 1.44
CA ASN A 170 14.70 19.69 0.85
C ASN A 170 15.98 18.94 0.40
N MET A 171 15.84 17.77 -0.19
CA MET A 171 16.93 16.94 -0.72
C MET A 171 17.14 17.28 -2.21
N GLY A 172 17.73 18.44 -2.49
CA GLY A 172 17.86 18.99 -3.85
C GLY A 172 18.57 18.08 -4.85
N PRO A 173 19.78 17.57 -4.55
CA PRO A 173 20.51 16.68 -5.46
C PRO A 173 19.73 15.40 -5.81
N GLU A 174 19.08 14.77 -4.83
CA GLU A 174 18.27 13.56 -5.04
C GLU A 174 16.99 13.86 -5.81
N LEU A 175 16.40 15.05 -5.59
CA LEU A 175 15.23 15.50 -6.35
C LEU A 175 15.59 15.69 -7.83
N GLU A 176 16.68 16.37 -8.15
CA GLU A 176 17.14 16.54 -9.53
C GLU A 176 17.45 15.20 -10.21
N ALA A 177 18.08 14.27 -9.47
CA ALA A 177 18.42 12.95 -9.99
C ALA A 177 17.16 12.13 -10.36
N ILE A 178 16.15 12.07 -9.46
CA ILE A 178 14.93 11.29 -9.72
C ILE A 178 14.09 11.94 -10.83
N GLU A 179 14.05 13.27 -10.93
CA GLU A 179 13.37 13.97 -12.02
C GLU A 179 14.03 13.72 -13.38
N ALA A 180 15.36 13.66 -13.42
CA ALA A 180 16.10 13.31 -14.64
C ALA A 180 15.83 11.86 -15.06
N GLU A 181 15.64 10.95 -14.10
CA GLU A 181 15.30 9.56 -14.37
C GLU A 181 13.88 9.42 -14.92
N MET A 182 12.91 10.12 -14.35
CA MET A 182 11.50 10.13 -14.81
C MET A 182 11.31 10.66 -16.23
N ASN A 183 12.28 11.43 -16.76
CA ASN A 183 12.22 12.04 -18.09
C ASN A 183 12.94 11.22 -19.17
N LYS A 184 13.44 10.02 -18.86
CA LYS A 184 14.08 9.11 -19.82
C LYS A 184 13.06 8.20 -20.48
#